data_b352795195ef6bcc7b3e2f5e7873a3bf
#
_entry.id   b352795195ef6bcc7b3e2f5e7873a3bf
#
_cell.length_a   1.000
_cell.length_b   1.000
_cell.length_c   1.000
_cell.angle_alpha   90.00
_cell.angle_beta   90.00
_cell.angle_gamma   90.00
#
_symmetry.space_group_name_H-M   'P 1'
#
loop_
_entity.id
_entity.type
_entity.pdbx_description
1 polymer ?
#
loop_
_entity_poly.entity_id
_entity_poly.type
_entity_poly.pdbx_seq_one_letter_code
_entity_poly.pdbx_strand_id
1 'polypeptide(L)'
;SLPRWPSAVSSGGFNVHEDTQEWPNNMMVTWEYPQAILSYELRTWVKYPFEGEPEGAGIYGENGYVIIGNRRWRALGHDGQLLASGSGDNEIMDPAHKRNFVESIRTGGMPNCDIDQGHISSSLCHFGNLAWKVGRKLRFNSEKQHFVNDPEATELLGRTYRKPWIMPDIT
;
A
#
# COMPACT_ATOMS: atom_id res chain seq x y z
N SER A 1 -5.72 16.84 6.92
CA SER A 1 -5.61 15.63 6.08
C SER A 1 -4.13 15.31 5.86
N LEU A 2 -3.79 14.04 5.82
CA LEU A 2 -2.43 13.61 5.48
C LEU A 2 -2.15 13.91 3.99
N PRO A 3 -0.90 14.25 3.63
CA PRO A 3 -0.48 14.28 2.23
C PRO A 3 -0.74 12.93 1.56
N ARG A 4 -1.01 12.94 0.25
CA ARG A 4 -1.24 11.70 -0.51
C ARG A 4 0.02 10.83 -0.62
N TRP A 5 1.20 11.43 -0.62
CA TRP A 5 2.49 10.79 -0.77
C TRP A 5 3.29 10.82 0.53
N PRO A 6 4.04 9.77 0.86
CA PRO A 6 5.00 9.80 1.96
C PRO A 6 6.19 10.69 1.62
N SER A 7 6.80 11.26 2.64
CA SER A 7 8.06 11.99 2.51
C SER A 7 9.28 11.06 2.41
N ALA A 8 9.18 9.87 3.00
CA ALA A 8 10.24 8.88 2.98
C ALA A 8 9.71 7.45 3.14
N VAL A 9 10.51 6.49 2.72
CA VAL A 9 10.26 5.07 2.88
C VAL A 9 11.52 4.34 3.33
N SER A 10 11.36 3.40 4.24
CA SER A 10 12.39 2.47 4.70
C SER A 10 11.86 1.05 4.65
N SER A 11 12.70 0.09 4.36
CA SER A 11 12.31 -1.30 4.27
C SER A 11 13.44 -2.23 4.70
N GLY A 12 13.04 -3.35 5.29
CA GLY A 12 13.91 -4.49 5.60
C GLY A 12 13.18 -5.79 5.32
N GLY A 13 13.89 -6.81 4.92
CA GLY A 13 13.27 -8.10 4.62
C GLY A 13 14.29 -9.16 4.21
N PHE A 14 13.83 -10.39 4.15
CA PHE A 14 14.64 -11.55 3.78
C PHE A 14 13.76 -12.65 3.17
N ASN A 15 14.39 -13.56 2.45
CA ASN A 15 13.74 -14.76 1.93
C ASN A 15 13.92 -15.91 2.93
N VAL A 16 12.83 -16.58 3.28
CA VAL A 16 12.85 -17.76 4.16
C VAL A 16 13.36 -18.99 3.40
N HIS A 17 13.04 -19.07 2.11
CA HIS A 17 13.44 -20.15 1.24
C HIS A 17 14.10 -19.59 -0.02
N GLU A 18 15.09 -20.30 -0.53
CA GLU A 18 15.66 -20.04 -1.85
C GLU A 18 14.69 -20.56 -2.92
N ASP A 19 14.18 -19.66 -3.74
CA ASP A 19 13.32 -19.95 -4.88
C ASP A 19 13.61 -18.96 -6.03
N THR A 20 12.74 -18.88 -7.01
CA THR A 20 12.87 -17.95 -8.14
C THR A 20 12.32 -16.55 -7.84
N GLN A 21 11.83 -16.31 -6.63
CA GLN A 21 11.29 -15.01 -6.22
C GLN A 21 12.43 -14.01 -5.94
N GLU A 22 12.40 -12.88 -6.61
CA GLU A 22 13.42 -11.83 -6.47
C GLU A 22 13.16 -10.90 -5.26
N TRP A 23 11.93 -10.85 -4.76
CA TRP A 23 11.52 -9.98 -3.67
C TRP A 23 11.38 -10.76 -2.36
N PRO A 24 11.60 -10.12 -1.21
CA PRO A 24 11.50 -10.80 0.08
C PRO A 24 10.08 -11.31 0.34
N ASN A 25 9.99 -12.49 0.93
CA ASN A 25 8.73 -13.09 1.36
C ASN A 25 8.43 -12.87 2.86
N ASN A 26 9.36 -12.24 3.58
CA ASN A 26 9.15 -11.60 4.87
C ASN A 26 9.72 -10.18 4.81
N MET A 27 8.88 -9.19 5.10
CA MET A 27 9.23 -7.80 4.87
C MET A 27 8.53 -6.87 5.85
N MET A 28 9.26 -5.88 6.32
CA MET A 28 8.72 -4.73 7.01
C MET A 28 8.99 -3.48 6.18
N VAL A 29 7.97 -2.67 5.98
CA VAL A 29 8.08 -1.39 5.29
C VAL A 29 7.49 -0.30 6.17
N THR A 30 8.14 0.86 6.19
CA THR A 30 7.66 2.04 6.89
C THR A 30 7.67 3.23 5.94
N TRP A 31 6.52 3.88 5.80
CA TRP A 31 6.38 5.15 5.09
C TRP A 31 6.14 6.27 6.09
N GLU A 32 6.93 7.31 5.97
CA GLU A 32 6.85 8.49 6.84
C GLU A 32 6.01 9.58 6.18
N TYR A 33 5.04 10.06 6.94
CA TYR A 33 4.27 11.26 6.63
C TYR A 33 4.53 12.32 7.70
N PRO A 34 4.27 13.60 7.45
CA PRO A 34 4.55 14.65 8.44
C PRO A 34 3.89 14.45 9.80
N GLN A 35 2.76 13.76 9.86
CA GLN A 35 1.96 13.59 11.08
C GLN A 35 1.55 12.14 11.32
N ALA A 36 2.08 11.19 10.57
CA ALA A 36 1.74 9.79 10.71
C ALA A 36 2.84 8.88 10.17
N ILE A 37 2.83 7.65 10.61
CA ILE A 37 3.66 6.57 10.07
C ILE A 37 2.69 5.48 9.59
N LEU A 38 2.89 5.03 8.36
CA LEU A 38 2.29 3.81 7.85
C LEU A 38 3.32 2.69 7.94
N SER A 39 2.98 1.58 8.58
CA SER A 39 3.81 0.39 8.62
C SER A 39 3.10 -0.77 7.94
N TYR A 40 3.82 -1.55 7.18
CA TYR A 40 3.34 -2.77 6.55
C TYR A 40 4.24 -3.94 6.93
N GLU A 41 3.63 -5.05 7.26
CA GLU A 41 4.31 -6.29 7.58
C GLU A 41 3.81 -7.41 6.66
N LEU A 42 4.74 -8.02 5.93
CA LEU A 42 4.52 -9.24 5.16
C LEU A 42 5.15 -10.43 5.89
N ARG A 43 4.35 -11.45 6.20
CA ARG A 43 4.76 -12.69 6.86
C ARG A 43 4.18 -13.89 6.13
N THR A 44 4.76 -14.25 5.02
CA THR A 44 4.17 -15.29 4.15
C THR A 44 4.15 -16.67 4.80
N TRP A 45 5.14 -16.97 5.65
CA TRP A 45 5.36 -18.32 6.20
C TRP A 45 4.91 -18.49 7.66
N VAL A 46 4.38 -17.42 8.26
CA VAL A 46 4.00 -17.40 9.68
C VAL A 46 2.53 -17.04 9.82
N LYS A 47 1.78 -17.92 10.49
CA LYS A 47 0.32 -17.77 10.69
C LYS A 47 0.00 -17.15 12.05
N TYR A 48 0.48 -15.96 12.33
CA TYR A 48 0.05 -15.21 13.51
C TYR A 48 -1.05 -14.21 13.10
N PRO A 49 -2.19 -14.22 13.78
CA PRO A 49 -3.26 -13.26 13.48
C PRO A 49 -2.82 -11.84 13.89
N PHE A 50 -3.25 -10.86 13.11
CA PHE A 50 -3.19 -9.45 13.47
C PHE A 50 -4.49 -9.08 14.20
N GLU A 51 -4.43 -8.83 15.50
CA GLU A 51 -5.60 -8.48 16.32
C GLU A 51 -6.79 -9.45 16.15
N GLY A 52 -6.51 -10.74 15.99
CA GLY A 52 -7.49 -11.79 15.75
C GLY A 52 -8.00 -11.92 14.33
N GLU A 53 -7.42 -11.17 13.38
CA GLU A 53 -7.67 -11.27 11.95
C GLU A 53 -6.52 -11.97 11.23
N PRO A 54 -6.75 -12.82 10.24
CA PRO A 54 -5.67 -13.47 9.47
C PRO A 54 -4.83 -12.44 8.68
N GLU A 55 -5.44 -11.35 8.26
CA GLU A 55 -4.84 -10.18 7.65
C GLU A 55 -5.71 -8.96 7.95
N GLY A 56 -5.16 -7.77 7.93
CA GLY A 56 -5.94 -6.58 8.23
C GLY A 56 -5.10 -5.33 8.38
N ALA A 57 -5.75 -4.26 8.76
CA ALA A 57 -5.14 -2.97 9.05
C ALA A 57 -5.58 -2.44 10.41
N GLY A 58 -4.67 -1.75 11.10
CA GLY A 58 -4.95 -1.00 12.31
C GLY A 58 -4.73 0.49 12.06
N ILE A 59 -5.69 1.31 12.46
CA ILE A 59 -5.58 2.77 12.42
C ILE A 59 -5.62 3.26 13.85
N TYR A 60 -4.51 3.81 14.32
CA TYR A 60 -4.33 4.28 15.69
C TYR A 60 -4.40 5.79 15.74
N GLY A 61 -5.27 6.32 16.57
CA GLY A 61 -5.49 7.75 16.74
C GLY A 61 -5.53 8.17 18.21
N GLU A 62 -5.71 9.47 18.45
CA GLU A 62 -5.72 10.05 19.80
C GLU A 62 -6.87 9.57 20.70
N ASN A 63 -7.98 9.13 20.11
CA ASN A 63 -9.17 8.74 20.88
C ASN A 63 -9.42 7.22 20.90
N GLY A 64 -8.50 6.44 20.36
CA GLY A 64 -8.63 4.99 20.24
C GLY A 64 -8.11 4.50 18.88
N TYR A 65 -8.51 3.30 18.51
CA TYR A 65 -8.02 2.68 17.30
C TYR A 65 -9.10 1.85 16.59
N VAL A 66 -8.92 1.66 15.29
CA VAL A 66 -9.81 0.84 14.45
C VAL A 66 -9.01 -0.33 13.89
N ILE A 67 -9.54 -1.53 14.06
CA ILE A 67 -9.02 -2.74 13.42
C ILE A 67 -9.96 -3.12 12.28
N ILE A 68 -9.41 -3.28 11.10
CA ILE A 68 -10.12 -3.64 9.87
C ILE A 68 -9.57 -4.97 9.39
N GLY A 69 -10.40 -6.00 9.41
CA GLY A 69 -10.10 -7.31 8.85
C GLY A 69 -10.85 -7.51 7.53
N ASN A 70 -10.80 -8.74 7.02
CA ASN A 70 -11.44 -9.09 5.73
C ASN A 70 -12.96 -8.93 5.72
N ARG A 71 -13.63 -9.22 6.85
CA ARG A 71 -15.10 -9.27 6.92
C ARG A 71 -15.69 -8.42 8.02
N ARG A 72 -14.88 -7.83 8.86
CA ARG A 72 -15.34 -7.04 10.01
C ARG A 72 -14.36 -5.93 10.35
N TRP A 73 -14.89 -4.94 11.02
CA TRP A 73 -14.08 -3.90 11.63
C TRP A 73 -14.56 -3.66 13.07
N ARG A 74 -13.67 -3.18 13.91
CA ARG A 74 -13.93 -2.83 15.30
C ARG A 74 -13.26 -1.51 15.62
N ALA A 75 -13.98 -0.59 16.23
CA ALA A 75 -13.42 0.61 16.83
C ALA A 75 -13.34 0.41 18.34
N LEU A 76 -12.19 0.67 18.91
CA LEU A 76 -11.90 0.44 20.33
C LEU A 76 -11.33 1.72 20.96
N GLY A 77 -11.68 1.97 22.20
CA GLY A 77 -11.07 2.99 23.04
C GLY A 77 -9.65 2.59 23.46
N HIS A 78 -8.93 3.50 24.12
CA HIS A 78 -7.58 3.24 24.64
C HIS A 78 -7.51 2.10 25.67
N ASP A 79 -8.60 1.89 26.40
CA ASP A 79 -8.77 0.81 27.37
C ASP A 79 -9.16 -0.53 26.75
N GLY A 80 -9.29 -0.58 25.42
CA GLY A 80 -9.75 -1.75 24.69
C GLY A 80 -11.28 -1.92 24.69
N GLN A 81 -12.05 -0.96 25.25
CA GLN A 81 -13.50 -1.01 25.22
C GLN A 81 -14.00 -0.91 23.78
N LEU A 82 -14.91 -1.81 23.39
CA LEU A 82 -15.54 -1.77 22.09
C LEU A 82 -16.50 -0.57 22.00
N LEU A 83 -16.20 0.36 21.07
CA LEU A 83 -16.99 1.54 20.81
C LEU A 83 -18.00 1.32 19.68
N ALA A 84 -17.57 0.65 18.63
CA ALA A 84 -18.40 0.32 17.48
C ALA A 84 -17.82 -0.87 16.70
N SER A 85 -18.66 -1.54 15.95
CA SER A 85 -18.22 -2.62 15.05
C SER A 85 -19.17 -2.75 13.87
N GLY A 86 -18.68 -3.40 12.82
CA GLY A 86 -19.49 -3.75 11.66
C GLY A 86 -18.89 -4.94 10.92
N SER A 87 -19.70 -5.49 10.03
CA SER A 87 -19.30 -6.58 9.14
C SER A 87 -19.54 -6.21 7.69
N GLY A 88 -18.71 -6.72 6.80
CA GLY A 88 -18.87 -6.66 5.36
C GLY A 88 -19.04 -8.08 4.79
N ASP A 89 -19.57 -8.15 3.59
CA ASP A 89 -19.72 -9.39 2.84
C ASP A 89 -18.93 -9.28 1.53
N ASN A 90 -17.86 -10.06 1.43
CA ASN A 90 -16.99 -10.07 0.25
C ASN A 90 -17.75 -10.58 -1.00
N GLU A 91 -18.78 -11.42 -0.84
CA GLU A 91 -19.61 -11.86 -1.96
C GLU A 91 -20.41 -10.72 -2.59
N ILE A 92 -20.67 -9.67 -1.81
CA ILE A 92 -21.35 -8.46 -2.29
C ILE A 92 -20.33 -7.41 -2.76
N MET A 93 -19.19 -7.31 -2.11
CA MET A 93 -18.20 -6.24 -2.35
C MET A 93 -17.54 -6.36 -3.74
N ASP A 94 -17.10 -7.54 -4.14
CA ASP A 94 -16.41 -7.71 -5.43
C ASP A 94 -17.35 -7.50 -6.63
N PRO A 95 -18.56 -8.04 -6.68
CA PRO A 95 -19.55 -7.68 -7.70
C PRO A 95 -19.93 -6.21 -7.70
N ALA A 96 -20.03 -5.56 -6.54
CA ALA A 96 -20.33 -4.12 -6.45
C ALA A 96 -19.20 -3.26 -7.01
N HIS A 97 -17.95 -3.62 -6.74
CA HIS A 97 -16.77 -2.94 -7.28
C HIS A 97 -16.70 -3.05 -8.81
N LYS A 98 -16.90 -4.24 -9.35
CA LYS A 98 -16.94 -4.46 -10.81
C LYS A 98 -18.10 -3.70 -11.47
N ARG A 99 -19.27 -3.67 -10.84
CA ARG A 99 -20.42 -2.90 -11.32
C ARG A 99 -20.12 -1.41 -11.32
N ASN A 100 -19.51 -0.87 -10.26
CA ASN A 100 -19.12 0.53 -10.20
C ASN A 100 -18.18 0.91 -11.36
N PHE A 101 -17.20 0.09 -11.68
CA PHE A 101 -16.31 0.32 -12.81
C PHE A 101 -17.07 0.37 -14.15
N VAL A 102 -17.92 -0.63 -14.42
CA VAL A 102 -18.72 -0.67 -15.66
C VAL A 102 -19.69 0.51 -15.76
N GLU A 103 -20.31 0.89 -14.65
CA GLU A 103 -21.24 2.02 -14.61
C GLU A 103 -20.51 3.35 -14.85
N SER A 104 -19.31 3.51 -14.28
CA SER A 104 -18.48 4.69 -14.53
C SER A 104 -18.13 4.85 -16.01
N ILE A 105 -17.85 3.74 -16.73
CA ILE A 105 -17.63 3.77 -18.17
C ILE A 105 -18.89 4.23 -18.90
N ARG A 106 -20.07 3.72 -18.53
CA ARG A 106 -21.34 4.03 -19.20
C ARG A 106 -21.79 5.46 -18.99
N THR A 107 -21.55 5.99 -17.80
CA THR A 107 -22.02 7.32 -17.40
C THR A 107 -20.98 8.43 -17.60
N GLY A 108 -19.71 8.07 -17.87
CA GLY A 108 -18.59 9.00 -17.83
C GLY A 108 -18.25 9.49 -16.42
N GLY A 109 -18.73 8.78 -15.38
CA GLY A 109 -18.48 9.12 -13.99
C GLY A 109 -17.12 8.63 -13.48
N MET A 110 -16.72 9.12 -12.29
CA MET A 110 -15.49 8.68 -11.63
C MET A 110 -15.75 7.33 -10.90
N PRO A 111 -14.91 6.32 -11.08
CA PRO A 111 -15.00 5.10 -10.29
C PRO A 111 -14.57 5.32 -8.84
N ASN A 112 -15.05 4.49 -7.92
CA ASN A 112 -14.70 4.58 -6.50
C ASN A 112 -13.19 4.42 -6.24
N CYS A 113 -12.51 3.64 -7.09
CA CYS A 113 -11.05 3.57 -7.11
C CYS A 113 -10.57 4.11 -8.46
N ASP A 114 -10.31 5.39 -8.52
CA ASP A 114 -9.79 6.04 -9.71
C ASP A 114 -8.31 5.70 -9.95
N ILE A 115 -7.80 6.08 -11.12
CA ILE A 115 -6.41 5.77 -11.51
C ILE A 115 -5.38 6.44 -10.58
N ASP A 116 -5.66 7.60 -10.04
CA ASP A 116 -4.76 8.28 -9.11
C ASP A 116 -4.63 7.53 -7.79
N GLN A 117 -5.75 7.02 -7.25
CA GLN A 117 -5.74 6.17 -6.07
C GLN A 117 -4.99 4.86 -6.33
N GLY A 118 -5.25 4.24 -7.47
CA GLY A 118 -4.54 3.03 -7.90
C GLY A 118 -3.05 3.27 -8.06
N HIS A 119 -2.66 4.38 -8.69
CA HIS A 119 -1.26 4.76 -8.87
C HIS A 119 -0.52 4.94 -7.54
N ILE A 120 -1.11 5.70 -6.59
CA ILE A 120 -0.48 5.92 -5.28
C ILE A 120 -0.34 4.61 -4.52
N SER A 121 -1.41 3.82 -4.44
CA SER A 121 -1.41 2.55 -3.70
C SER A 121 -0.37 1.57 -4.24
N SER A 122 -0.27 1.44 -5.56
CA SER A 122 0.75 0.60 -6.22
C SER A 122 2.15 1.14 -6.00
N SER A 123 2.33 2.46 -6.09
CA SER A 123 3.62 3.10 -5.86
C SER A 123 4.14 2.90 -4.44
N LEU A 124 3.28 2.91 -3.42
CA LEU A 124 3.68 2.60 -2.05
C LEU A 124 4.30 1.21 -1.95
N CYS A 125 3.70 0.20 -2.59
CA CYS A 125 4.25 -1.15 -2.62
C CYS A 125 5.62 -1.18 -3.33
N HIS A 126 5.73 -0.52 -4.48
CA HIS A 126 6.99 -0.44 -5.21
C HIS A 126 8.08 0.31 -4.42
N PHE A 127 7.76 1.39 -3.73
CA PHE A 127 8.72 2.12 -2.91
C PHE A 127 9.30 1.26 -1.79
N GLY A 128 8.46 0.43 -1.15
CA GLY A 128 8.92 -0.54 -0.17
C GLY A 128 9.94 -1.53 -0.76
N ASN A 129 9.62 -2.09 -1.92
CA ASN A 129 10.52 -2.98 -2.64
C ASN A 129 11.84 -2.30 -3.05
N LEU A 130 11.75 -1.07 -3.57
CA LEU A 130 12.95 -0.31 -3.96
C LEU A 130 13.84 0.03 -2.76
N ALA A 131 13.26 0.48 -1.65
CA ALA A 131 14.02 0.77 -0.43
C ALA A 131 14.76 -0.48 0.09
N TRP A 132 14.13 -1.66 0.01
CA TRP A 132 14.79 -2.93 0.33
C TRP A 132 15.92 -3.23 -0.66
N LYS A 133 15.66 -3.12 -1.97
CA LYS A 133 16.62 -3.45 -3.02
C LYS A 133 17.88 -2.61 -2.95
N VAL A 134 17.75 -1.31 -2.70
CA VAL A 134 18.90 -0.40 -2.57
C VAL A 134 19.49 -0.37 -1.17
N GLY A 135 18.84 -0.99 -0.18
CA GLY A 135 19.34 -1.15 1.18
C GLY A 135 19.41 0.14 1.99
N ARG A 136 18.59 1.13 1.69
CA ARG A 136 18.61 2.42 2.37
C ARG A 136 17.26 3.12 2.38
N LYS A 137 17.10 4.08 3.30
CA LYS A 137 15.95 4.96 3.34
C LYS A 137 15.93 5.87 2.11
N LEU A 138 14.78 5.93 1.45
CA LEU A 138 14.54 6.76 0.29
C LEU A 138 13.63 7.93 0.65
N ARG A 139 13.95 9.14 0.18
CA ARG A 139 13.10 10.33 0.29
C ARG A 139 12.46 10.60 -1.06
N PHE A 140 11.15 10.79 -1.07
CA PHE A 140 10.38 10.97 -2.31
C PHE A 140 9.92 12.41 -2.48
N ASN A 141 10.10 12.94 -3.68
CA ASN A 141 9.54 14.21 -4.12
C ASN A 141 8.32 13.94 -5.00
N SER A 142 7.14 14.20 -4.47
CA SER A 142 5.87 13.90 -5.16
C SER A 142 5.57 14.82 -6.34
N GLU A 143 6.12 16.04 -6.37
CA GLU A 143 5.92 16.98 -7.47
C GLU A 143 6.74 16.57 -8.71
N LYS A 144 7.96 16.12 -8.47
CA LYS A 144 8.88 15.72 -9.54
C LYS A 144 8.89 14.21 -9.80
N GLN A 145 8.14 13.45 -9.01
CA GLN A 145 8.01 11.98 -9.12
C GLN A 145 9.38 11.26 -9.17
N HIS A 146 10.30 11.63 -8.25
CA HIS A 146 11.62 11.01 -8.15
C HIS A 146 12.10 10.92 -6.69
N PHE A 147 13.12 10.09 -6.43
CA PHE A 147 13.79 10.04 -5.13
C PHE A 147 14.85 11.15 -5.03
N VAL A 148 14.79 11.88 -3.92
CA VAL A 148 15.64 13.07 -3.69
C VAL A 148 17.09 12.65 -3.50
N ASN A 149 18.00 13.19 -4.32
CA ASN A 149 19.44 12.91 -4.29
C ASN A 149 19.78 11.42 -4.43
N ASP A 150 18.92 10.65 -5.11
CA ASP A 150 19.10 9.22 -5.32
C ASP A 150 18.77 8.83 -6.77
N PRO A 151 19.73 9.02 -7.69
CA PRO A 151 19.53 8.70 -9.10
C PRO A 151 19.35 7.18 -9.35
N GLU A 152 20.05 6.32 -8.61
CA GLU A 152 19.92 4.86 -8.69
C GLU A 152 18.48 4.42 -8.38
N ALA A 153 17.94 4.85 -7.24
CA ALA A 153 16.57 4.52 -6.88
C ALA A 153 15.55 5.14 -7.85
N THR A 154 15.83 6.33 -8.38
CA THR A 154 14.97 7.02 -9.35
C THR A 154 14.92 6.27 -10.68
N GLU A 155 16.03 5.75 -11.17
CA GLU A 155 16.06 4.93 -12.39
C GLU A 155 15.21 3.67 -12.26
N LEU A 156 15.15 3.08 -11.06
CA LEU A 156 14.34 1.89 -10.75
C LEU A 156 12.81 2.17 -10.71
N LEU A 157 12.36 3.42 -10.75
CA LEU A 157 10.94 3.76 -10.91
C LEU A 157 10.42 3.46 -12.32
N GLY A 158 11.31 3.31 -13.29
CA GLY A 158 10.99 3.00 -14.66
C GLY A 158 11.47 1.61 -15.10
N ARG A 159 11.19 1.30 -16.34
CA ARG A 159 11.69 0.09 -17.02
C ARG A 159 12.14 0.40 -18.43
N THR A 160 13.20 -0.27 -18.88
CA THR A 160 13.50 -0.34 -20.30
C THR A 160 12.50 -1.26 -20.98
N TYR A 161 11.70 -0.72 -21.89
CA TYR A 161 10.71 -1.47 -22.63
C TYR A 161 11.36 -2.36 -23.70
N ARG A 162 10.81 -3.57 -23.86
CA ARG A 162 11.24 -4.51 -24.90
C ARG A 162 10.76 -4.01 -26.28
N LYS A 163 11.70 -3.91 -27.24
CA LYS A 163 11.34 -3.59 -28.62
C LYS A 163 10.31 -4.61 -29.18
N PRO A 164 9.33 -4.18 -29.99
CA PRO A 164 9.14 -2.81 -30.52
C PRO A 164 8.31 -1.88 -29.62
N TRP A 165 7.96 -2.30 -28.39
CA TRP A 165 7.09 -1.59 -27.46
C TRP A 165 7.87 -0.43 -26.84
N ILE A 166 7.33 0.75 -26.97
CA ILE A 166 7.84 1.98 -26.35
C ILE A 166 6.73 2.63 -25.54
N MET A 167 7.08 3.25 -24.41
CA MET A 167 6.12 4.06 -23.66
C MET A 167 5.73 5.26 -24.55
N PRO A 168 4.43 5.52 -24.79
CA PRO A 168 4.02 6.75 -25.45
C PRO A 168 4.47 7.97 -24.64
N ASP A 169 4.93 9.01 -25.35
CA ASP A 169 5.20 10.30 -24.73
C ASP A 169 3.86 10.96 -24.42
N ILE A 170 3.49 11.00 -23.14
CA ILE A 170 2.24 11.61 -22.68
C ILE A 170 2.58 13.01 -22.17
N THR A 171 2.85 13.93 -23.11
CA THR A 171 2.98 15.37 -22.83
C THR A 171 1.63 16.07 -22.92
#